data_cae42a881dd8a6be168b4dd4d59305d1
#
_entry.id   cae42a881dd8a6be168b4dd4d59305d1
#
_cell.length_a   1.000
_cell.length_b   1.000
_cell.length_c   1.000
_cell.angle_alpha   90.00
_cell.angle_beta   90.00
_cell.angle_gamma   90.00
#
_symmetry.space_group_name_H-M   'P 1'
#
loop_
_entity.id
_entity.type
_entity.pdbx_description
1 polymer ?
#
loop_
_entity_poly.entity_id
_entity_poly.type
_entity_poly.pdbx_seq_one_letter_code
_entity_poly.pdbx_strand_id
1 'polypeptide(L)'
;MSSLSRVCAFGLLAMFLFGATPSAFAQQSVSVADRARELADARPWAGMIFAGSSVADGKLRDIMVAPWTGSWGDDTLAGGAVSYRLARFWKFFMLDAELGGAYRFGDTEGGEFWAAGYLRYDGFPWTNYVYTTFGLSMGPDYVTRLPRVERGTDARPEPNQSRFLNFFSPEITFALPDRPDQEIAIRYMHRSGIFGTYNGVYEGANSL
;
A
#
# COMPACT_ATOMS: atom_id res chain seq x y z
N MET A 1 -95.70 11.86 -37.76
CA MET A 1 -95.51 10.44 -38.02
C MET A 1 -94.04 10.17 -38.07
N SER A 2 -93.59 9.62 -37.06
CA SER A 2 -92.18 9.56 -36.65
C SER A 2 -91.59 8.20 -37.00
N SER A 3 -90.47 8.19 -37.65
CA SER A 3 -89.59 7.03 -37.85
C SER A 3 -88.42 7.10 -36.89
N LEU A 4 -88.38 6.14 -35.97
CA LEU A 4 -87.24 5.99 -35.06
C LEU A 4 -86.13 5.15 -35.73
N SER A 5 -85.00 5.75 -35.96
CA SER A 5 -83.79 5.03 -36.36
C SER A 5 -83.01 4.61 -35.12
N ARG A 6 -82.86 3.33 -34.92
CA ARG A 6 -81.99 2.75 -33.87
C ARG A 6 -80.55 2.77 -34.36
N VAL A 7 -79.68 3.50 -33.69
CA VAL A 7 -78.25 3.42 -33.89
C VAL A 7 -77.69 2.39 -32.88
N CYS A 8 -77.18 1.32 -33.39
CA CYS A 8 -76.38 0.35 -32.58
C CYS A 8 -74.99 0.90 -32.40
N ALA A 9 -74.64 1.26 -31.16
CA ALA A 9 -73.30 1.58 -30.81
C ALA A 9 -72.52 0.25 -30.50
N PHE A 10 -71.57 -0.07 -31.37
CA PHE A 10 -70.55 -1.12 -31.06
C PHE A 10 -69.49 -0.54 -30.16
N GLY A 11 -69.50 -0.93 -28.89
CA GLY A 11 -68.44 -0.62 -27.97
C GLY A 11 -67.21 -1.49 -28.22
N LEU A 12 -66.14 -0.93 -28.74
CA LEU A 12 -64.84 -1.56 -28.82
C LEU A 12 -64.20 -1.54 -27.42
N LEU A 13 -64.19 -2.64 -26.72
CA LEU A 13 -63.46 -2.85 -25.49
C LEU A 13 -61.97 -3.14 -25.82
N ALA A 14 -61.15 -2.08 -25.83
CA ALA A 14 -59.71 -2.22 -25.96
C ALA A 14 -59.16 -2.73 -24.64
N MET A 15 -58.87 -4.04 -24.58
CA MET A 15 -58.08 -4.65 -23.50
C MET A 15 -56.63 -4.22 -23.67
N PHE A 16 -56.17 -3.23 -22.87
CA PHE A 16 -54.77 -2.95 -22.67
C PHE A 16 -54.19 -4.08 -21.80
N LEU A 17 -53.55 -5.06 -22.42
CA LEU A 17 -52.67 -5.99 -21.76
C LEU A 17 -51.40 -5.18 -21.38
N PHE A 18 -51.34 -4.70 -20.17
CA PHE A 18 -50.07 -4.27 -19.56
C PHE A 18 -49.19 -5.52 -19.42
N GLY A 19 -48.37 -5.79 -20.42
CA GLY A 19 -47.27 -6.69 -20.30
C GLY A 19 -46.29 -6.12 -19.27
N ALA A 20 -46.35 -6.63 -18.03
CA ALA A 20 -45.27 -6.40 -17.04
C ALA A 20 -44.02 -7.05 -17.65
N THR A 21 -43.16 -6.23 -18.25
CA THR A 21 -41.80 -6.66 -18.55
C THR A 21 -41.16 -6.96 -17.18
N PRO A 22 -40.68 -8.18 -16.93
CA PRO A 22 -39.89 -8.42 -15.73
C PRO A 22 -38.70 -7.47 -15.85
N SER A 23 -38.63 -6.51 -14.92
CA SER A 23 -37.43 -5.72 -14.70
C SER A 23 -36.35 -6.74 -14.39
N ALA A 24 -35.56 -7.12 -15.39
CA ALA A 24 -34.33 -7.81 -15.16
C ALA A 24 -33.51 -6.84 -14.28
N PHE A 25 -33.55 -7.05 -12.96
CA PHE A 25 -32.53 -6.54 -12.10
C PHE A 25 -31.23 -7.10 -12.65
N ALA A 26 -30.55 -6.30 -13.47
CA ALA A 26 -29.20 -6.60 -13.89
C ALA A 26 -28.41 -6.69 -12.59
N GLN A 27 -28.18 -7.92 -12.16
CA GLN A 27 -27.30 -8.23 -11.05
C GLN A 27 -25.95 -7.70 -11.51
N GLN A 28 -25.59 -6.51 -11.06
CA GLN A 28 -24.35 -5.85 -11.44
C GLN A 28 -23.27 -6.79 -10.94
N SER A 29 -22.64 -7.53 -11.84
CA SER A 29 -21.57 -8.44 -11.49
C SER A 29 -20.45 -7.59 -10.91
N VAL A 30 -20.16 -7.80 -9.63
CA VAL A 30 -19.05 -7.15 -8.92
C VAL A 30 -17.79 -7.42 -9.74
N SER A 31 -17.05 -6.38 -10.09
CA SER A 31 -15.82 -6.53 -10.86
C SER A 31 -14.79 -7.35 -10.05
N VAL A 32 -13.89 -8.05 -10.73
CA VAL A 32 -12.79 -8.80 -10.08
C VAL A 32 -11.99 -7.85 -9.17
N ALA A 33 -11.72 -6.63 -9.63
CA ALA A 33 -11.01 -5.63 -8.85
C ALA A 33 -11.79 -5.19 -7.58
N ASP A 34 -13.11 -5.00 -7.65
CA ASP A 34 -13.90 -4.62 -6.49
C ASP A 34 -13.98 -5.77 -5.48
N ARG A 35 -14.11 -7.01 -5.97
CA ARG A 35 -14.07 -8.18 -5.10
C ARG A 35 -12.70 -8.37 -4.42
N ALA A 36 -11.61 -8.13 -5.12
CA ALA A 36 -10.28 -8.16 -4.51
C ALA A 36 -10.16 -7.16 -3.35
N ARG A 37 -10.68 -5.94 -3.53
CA ARG A 37 -10.70 -4.92 -2.47
C ARG A 37 -11.57 -5.33 -1.28
N GLU A 38 -12.76 -5.89 -1.53
CA GLU A 38 -13.63 -6.42 -0.46
C GLU A 38 -12.92 -7.51 0.35
N LEU A 39 -12.23 -8.43 -0.31
CA LEU A 39 -11.47 -9.50 0.36
C LEU A 39 -10.30 -8.94 1.17
N ALA A 40 -9.58 -7.93 0.65
CA ALA A 40 -8.50 -7.26 1.35
C ALA A 40 -9.00 -6.49 2.58
N ASP A 41 -10.18 -5.84 2.48
CA ASP A 41 -10.76 -5.07 3.59
C ASP A 41 -11.40 -5.95 4.66
N ALA A 42 -11.81 -7.16 4.32
CA ALA A 42 -12.34 -8.11 5.29
C ALA A 42 -11.31 -8.56 6.34
N ARG A 43 -10.02 -8.31 6.08
CA ARG A 43 -8.90 -8.68 6.97
C ARG A 43 -8.08 -7.43 7.32
N PRO A 44 -8.41 -6.73 8.41
CA PRO A 44 -7.72 -5.50 8.77
C PRO A 44 -6.29 -5.73 9.27
N TRP A 45 -5.96 -6.93 9.75
CA TRP A 45 -4.63 -7.29 10.20
C TRP A 45 -3.81 -7.93 9.09
N ALA A 46 -2.55 -7.50 8.95
CA ALA A 46 -1.58 -8.15 8.11
C ALA A 46 -0.26 -8.33 8.86
N GLY A 47 0.40 -9.45 8.59
CA GLY A 47 1.76 -9.73 9.06
C GLY A 47 2.71 -9.87 7.87
N MET A 48 3.92 -9.35 8.00
CA MET A 48 4.97 -9.46 6.99
C MET A 48 6.25 -9.98 7.61
N ILE A 49 6.96 -10.82 6.85
CA ILE A 49 8.35 -11.16 7.08
C ILE A 49 9.17 -10.72 5.87
N PHE A 50 10.37 -10.26 6.07
CA PHE A 50 11.22 -9.78 4.99
C PHE A 50 12.70 -10.04 5.26
N ALA A 51 13.47 -10.04 4.19
CA ALA A 51 14.92 -9.96 4.23
C ALA A 51 15.38 -8.99 3.13
N GLY A 52 16.48 -8.31 3.36
CA GLY A 52 17.00 -7.31 2.45
C GLY A 52 18.48 -7.06 2.67
N SER A 53 19.05 -6.17 1.86
CA SER A 53 20.44 -5.74 1.96
C SER A 53 20.52 -4.24 2.11
N SER A 54 21.52 -3.75 2.84
CA SER A 54 21.83 -2.33 2.90
C SER A 54 22.33 -1.82 1.53
N VAL A 55 22.12 -0.55 1.28
CA VAL A 55 22.66 0.14 0.11
C VAL A 55 23.76 1.07 0.58
N ALA A 56 24.99 0.80 0.12
CA ALA A 56 26.19 1.52 0.55
C ALA A 56 26.26 2.93 -0.02
N ASP A 57 25.96 3.07 -1.30
CA ASP A 57 25.98 4.33 -2.04
C ASP A 57 24.72 4.48 -2.89
N GLY A 58 24.15 5.67 -2.88
CA GLY A 58 23.03 6.02 -3.74
C GLY A 58 22.05 6.96 -3.07
N LYS A 59 21.59 7.93 -3.85
CA LYS A 59 20.51 8.78 -3.40
C LYS A 59 19.22 7.98 -3.43
N LEU A 60 18.37 8.19 -2.42
CA LEU A 60 17.03 7.60 -2.34
C LEU A 60 16.31 7.55 -3.70
N ARG A 61 16.32 8.66 -4.44
CA ARG A 61 15.67 8.77 -5.75
C ARG A 61 16.21 7.77 -6.76
N ASP A 62 17.54 7.60 -6.82
CA ASP A 62 18.19 6.79 -7.86
C ASP A 62 17.91 5.30 -7.59
N ILE A 63 17.90 4.88 -6.33
CA ILE A 63 17.58 3.52 -5.92
C ILE A 63 16.10 3.19 -6.10
N MET A 64 15.19 4.13 -5.85
CA MET A 64 13.76 3.93 -6.08
C MET A 64 13.42 3.69 -7.56
N VAL A 65 14.14 4.34 -8.48
CA VAL A 65 13.89 4.25 -9.93
C VAL A 65 14.65 3.07 -10.56
N ALA A 66 15.87 2.81 -10.07
CA ALA A 66 16.76 1.81 -10.64
C ALA A 66 17.58 1.10 -9.54
N PRO A 67 16.93 0.25 -8.72
CA PRO A 67 17.57 -0.39 -7.56
C PRO A 67 18.81 -1.22 -7.92
N TRP A 68 18.88 -1.70 -9.17
CA TRP A 68 20.03 -2.46 -9.69
C TRP A 68 21.28 -1.61 -9.97
N THR A 69 21.19 -0.28 -9.89
CA THR A 69 22.34 0.63 -10.09
C THR A 69 23.03 1.01 -8.79
N GLY A 70 22.43 0.69 -7.64
CA GLY A 70 23.00 0.94 -6.32
C GLY A 70 24.16 0.00 -6.01
N SER A 71 25.11 0.49 -5.23
CA SER A 71 26.13 -0.37 -4.61
C SER A 71 25.53 -1.02 -3.38
N TRP A 72 25.51 -2.35 -3.36
CA TRP A 72 25.03 -3.11 -2.21
C TRP A 72 26.06 -3.03 -1.07
N GLY A 73 25.56 -2.84 0.14
CA GLY A 73 26.39 -2.81 1.33
C GLY A 73 26.59 -4.21 1.92
N ASP A 74 27.47 -4.28 2.91
CA ASP A 74 27.84 -5.55 3.56
C ASP A 74 26.84 -5.98 4.65
N ASP A 75 25.85 -5.12 4.97
CA ASP A 75 24.85 -5.44 5.96
C ASP A 75 23.60 -6.06 5.31
N THR A 76 23.12 -7.16 5.88
CA THR A 76 21.83 -7.79 5.55
C THR A 76 20.84 -7.53 6.68
N LEU A 77 19.57 -7.32 6.33
CA LEU A 77 18.48 -7.18 7.29
C LEU A 77 17.53 -8.39 7.18
N ALA A 78 17.03 -8.84 8.32
CA ALA A 78 15.88 -9.74 8.37
C ALA A 78 14.93 -9.27 9.47
N GLY A 79 13.64 -9.34 9.22
CA GLY A 79 12.67 -8.80 10.17
C GLY A 79 11.22 -9.13 9.83
N GLY A 80 10.35 -8.45 10.54
CA GLY A 80 8.92 -8.56 10.33
C GLY A 80 8.18 -7.32 10.81
N ALA A 81 6.94 -7.20 10.35
CA ALA A 81 6.04 -6.14 10.75
C ALA A 81 4.62 -6.66 10.87
N VAL A 82 3.83 -5.98 11.69
CA VAL A 82 2.39 -6.17 11.81
C VAL A 82 1.72 -4.84 11.52
N SER A 83 0.74 -4.87 10.65
CA SER A 83 -0.05 -3.69 10.30
C SER A 83 -1.54 -3.91 10.56
N TYR A 84 -2.22 -2.80 10.80
CA TYR A 84 -3.66 -2.76 10.99
C TYR A 84 -4.28 -1.68 10.13
N ARG A 85 -5.28 -2.03 9.33
CA ARG A 85 -6.05 -1.10 8.52
C ARG A 85 -6.94 -0.24 9.39
N LEU A 86 -6.64 1.06 9.43
CA LEU A 86 -7.40 2.05 10.17
C LEU A 86 -8.63 2.53 9.39
N ALA A 87 -8.45 2.77 8.08
CA ALA A 87 -9.50 3.29 7.21
C ALA A 87 -9.23 3.00 5.73
N ARG A 88 -10.33 2.94 4.95
CA ARG A 88 -10.32 3.11 3.49
C ARG A 88 -11.12 4.37 3.15
N PHE A 89 -10.61 5.17 2.23
CA PHE A 89 -11.26 6.40 1.79
C PHE A 89 -11.10 6.60 0.28
N TRP A 90 -11.99 7.36 -0.31
CA TRP A 90 -12.04 7.61 -1.77
C TRP A 90 -11.88 6.33 -2.61
N LYS A 91 -12.46 5.22 -2.15
CA LYS A 91 -12.45 3.90 -2.80
C LYS A 91 -11.07 3.23 -2.89
N PHE A 92 -10.00 3.96 -3.23
CA PHE A 92 -8.70 3.41 -3.60
C PHE A 92 -7.58 3.68 -2.59
N PHE A 93 -7.82 4.52 -1.60
CA PHE A 93 -6.81 4.87 -0.60
C PHE A 93 -7.08 4.17 0.73
N MET A 94 -6.01 3.73 1.35
CA MET A 94 -6.04 3.04 2.64
C MET A 94 -5.05 3.70 3.58
N LEU A 95 -5.42 3.80 4.84
CA LEU A 95 -4.54 4.20 5.92
C LEU A 95 -4.33 3.01 6.84
N ASP A 96 -3.07 2.61 7.02
CA ASP A 96 -2.69 1.53 7.91
C ASP A 96 -1.74 2.08 9.00
N ALA A 97 -1.80 1.50 10.20
CA ALA A 97 -0.77 1.65 11.22
C ALA A 97 0.12 0.41 11.21
N GLU A 98 1.42 0.58 11.34
CA GLU A 98 2.39 -0.51 11.33
C GLU A 98 3.37 -0.40 12.50
N LEU A 99 3.67 -1.56 13.09
CA LEU A 99 4.78 -1.75 14.02
C LEU A 99 5.70 -2.80 13.43
N GLY A 100 6.99 -2.54 13.38
CA GLY A 100 7.95 -3.47 12.82
C GLY A 100 9.28 -3.48 13.56
N GLY A 101 10.05 -4.53 13.27
CA GLY A 101 11.40 -4.68 13.75
C GLY A 101 12.23 -5.55 12.83
N ALA A 102 13.51 -5.25 12.77
CA ALA A 102 14.50 -6.00 12.01
C ALA A 102 15.77 -6.18 12.81
N TYR A 103 16.55 -7.17 12.44
CA TYR A 103 17.92 -7.32 12.89
C TYR A 103 18.86 -7.20 11.70
N ARG A 104 19.89 -6.40 11.88
CA ARG A 104 20.95 -6.15 10.90
C ARG A 104 22.13 -7.06 11.23
N PHE A 105 22.63 -7.75 10.21
CA PHE A 105 23.80 -8.64 10.26
C PHE A 105 24.88 -8.06 9.35
N GLY A 106 26.13 -8.22 9.71
CA GLY A 106 27.27 -7.76 8.91
C GLY A 106 28.15 -6.76 9.67
N ASP A 107 28.57 -5.68 9.00
CA ASP A 107 29.45 -4.67 9.58
C ASP A 107 28.82 -3.92 10.76
N THR A 108 27.50 -3.84 10.78
CA THR A 108 26.75 -3.24 11.87
C THR A 108 25.67 -4.21 12.38
N GLU A 109 26.03 -5.00 13.39
CA GLU A 109 25.03 -5.84 14.05
C GLU A 109 24.16 -5.03 14.99
N GLY A 110 22.83 -5.14 14.88
CA GLY A 110 21.91 -4.46 15.76
C GLY A 110 20.46 -4.55 15.37
N GLY A 111 19.58 -4.27 16.33
CA GLY A 111 18.14 -4.19 16.10
C GLY A 111 17.72 -2.84 15.59
N GLU A 112 16.67 -2.84 14.79
CA GLU A 112 15.96 -1.67 14.26
C GLU A 112 14.47 -1.85 14.52
N PHE A 113 13.77 -0.80 15.00
CA PHE A 113 12.37 -0.85 15.38
C PHE A 113 11.67 0.42 14.93
N TRP A 114 10.47 0.27 14.36
CA TRP A 114 9.69 1.41 13.90
C TRP A 114 8.21 1.29 14.25
N ALA A 115 7.56 2.46 14.30
CA ALA A 115 6.12 2.61 14.27
C ALA A 115 5.78 3.60 13.16
N ALA A 116 4.89 3.24 12.24
CA ALA A 116 4.63 4.07 11.07
C ALA A 116 3.15 4.11 10.70
N GLY A 117 2.72 5.24 10.12
CA GLY A 117 1.50 5.31 9.36
C GLY A 117 1.80 5.05 7.88
N TYR A 118 1.02 4.20 7.22
CA TYR A 118 1.08 3.94 5.80
C TYR A 118 -0.13 4.54 5.08
N LEU A 119 0.15 5.32 4.05
CA LEU A 119 -0.85 5.67 3.05
C LEU A 119 -0.65 4.76 1.84
N ARG A 120 -1.66 3.92 1.52
CA ARG A 120 -1.62 2.99 0.40
C ARG A 120 -2.65 3.33 -0.67
N TYR A 121 -2.37 2.95 -1.90
CA TYR A 121 -3.24 3.11 -3.07
C TYR A 121 -3.34 1.79 -3.84
N ASP A 122 -4.57 1.37 -4.22
CA ASP A 122 -4.85 0.14 -4.97
C ASP A 122 -5.70 0.34 -6.24
N GLY A 123 -5.79 1.58 -6.72
CA GLY A 123 -6.61 1.95 -7.88
C GLY A 123 -5.97 1.70 -9.24
N PHE A 124 -5.12 0.69 -9.39
CA PHE A 124 -4.43 0.40 -10.65
C PHE A 124 -5.38 -0.20 -11.71
N PRO A 125 -5.23 0.17 -12.99
CA PRO A 125 -6.13 -0.29 -14.06
C PRO A 125 -6.01 -1.80 -14.33
N TRP A 126 -4.93 -2.45 -13.95
CA TRP A 126 -4.68 -3.88 -14.12
C TRP A 126 -5.10 -4.74 -12.93
N THR A 127 -5.78 -4.18 -11.92
CA THR A 127 -6.19 -4.90 -10.69
C THR A 127 -7.07 -6.13 -10.97
N ASN A 128 -7.72 -6.21 -12.13
CA ASN A 128 -8.44 -7.43 -12.55
C ASN A 128 -7.52 -8.64 -12.81
N TYR A 129 -6.23 -8.41 -13.02
CA TYR A 129 -5.22 -9.44 -13.32
C TYR A 129 -4.25 -9.64 -12.16
N VAL A 130 -3.78 -8.54 -11.59
CA VAL A 130 -2.86 -8.52 -10.46
C VAL A 130 -3.31 -7.45 -9.48
N TYR A 131 -3.68 -7.84 -8.27
CA TYR A 131 -3.95 -6.90 -7.19
C TYR A 131 -2.64 -6.28 -6.76
N THR A 132 -2.51 -4.98 -6.99
CA THR A 132 -1.28 -4.22 -6.74
C THR A 132 -1.59 -3.12 -5.74
N THR A 133 -0.74 -2.95 -4.72
CA THR A 133 -0.78 -1.76 -3.87
C THR A 133 0.53 -1.00 -3.94
N PHE A 134 0.46 0.31 -3.85
CA PHE A 134 1.61 1.17 -3.64
C PHE A 134 1.41 1.93 -2.35
N GLY A 135 2.40 1.90 -1.46
CA GLY A 135 2.35 2.52 -0.14
C GLY A 135 3.54 3.43 0.13
N LEU A 136 3.29 4.47 0.90
CA LEU A 136 4.30 5.33 1.50
C LEU A 136 4.07 5.37 3.00
N SER A 137 5.12 5.15 3.77
CA SER A 137 5.05 5.25 5.23
C SER A 137 5.93 6.33 5.79
N MET A 138 5.55 6.77 6.98
CA MET A 138 6.35 7.69 7.78
C MET A 138 6.09 7.43 9.27
N GLY A 139 7.13 7.55 10.09
CA GLY A 139 7.02 7.43 11.54
C GLY A 139 8.36 7.36 12.26
N PRO A 140 8.36 7.25 13.58
CA PRO A 140 9.58 7.11 14.35
C PRO A 140 10.30 5.79 14.10
N ASP A 141 11.62 5.85 14.11
CA ASP A 141 12.55 4.74 13.98
C ASP A 141 13.63 4.78 15.07
N TYR A 142 13.96 3.65 15.61
CA TYR A 142 15.00 3.48 16.60
C TYR A 142 15.93 2.31 16.27
N VAL A 143 17.25 2.55 16.32
CA VAL A 143 18.27 1.52 16.17
C VAL A 143 19.07 1.31 17.45
N THR A 144 19.41 0.07 17.76
CA THR A 144 20.27 -0.26 18.92
C THR A 144 21.73 0.09 18.67
N ARG A 145 22.16 0.08 17.39
CA ARG A 145 23.47 0.52 16.91
C ARG A 145 23.31 1.32 15.64
N LEU A 146 24.08 2.39 15.52
CA LEU A 146 24.09 3.21 14.32
C LEU A 146 24.66 2.45 13.13
N PRO A 147 23.95 2.39 12.00
CA PRO A 147 24.47 1.86 10.75
C PRO A 147 25.81 2.53 10.37
N ARG A 148 26.70 1.76 9.73
CA ARG A 148 28.03 2.27 9.35
C ARG A 148 27.93 3.51 8.47
N VAL A 149 27.00 3.53 7.53
CA VAL A 149 26.80 4.67 6.63
C VAL A 149 26.40 5.95 7.33
N GLU A 150 25.79 5.87 8.52
CA GLU A 150 25.40 7.02 9.35
C GLU A 150 26.52 7.51 10.29
N ARG A 151 27.58 6.75 10.46
CA ARG A 151 28.71 7.14 11.31
C ARG A 151 29.71 8.01 10.57
N GLY A 152 29.60 8.10 9.23
CA GLY A 152 30.59 8.74 8.40
C GLY A 152 31.89 7.91 8.30
N THR A 153 32.93 8.52 7.78
CA THR A 153 34.29 7.94 7.71
C THR A 153 35.22 8.69 8.65
N ASP A 154 36.37 8.11 8.98
CA ASP A 154 37.41 8.78 9.76
C ASP A 154 37.84 10.12 9.15
N ALA A 155 37.77 10.22 7.80
CA ALA A 155 38.08 11.44 7.05
C ALA A 155 36.91 12.45 7.03
N ARG A 156 35.65 11.96 7.20
CA ARG A 156 34.44 12.80 7.22
C ARG A 156 33.48 12.22 8.24
N PRO A 157 33.69 12.41 9.54
CA PRO A 157 32.76 11.99 10.56
C PRO A 157 31.46 12.79 10.44
N GLU A 158 30.32 12.11 10.51
CA GLU A 158 29.03 12.78 10.61
C GLU A 158 28.94 13.51 11.97
N PRO A 159 28.74 14.85 11.97
CA PRO A 159 28.77 15.64 13.20
C PRO A 159 27.58 15.33 14.12
N ASN A 160 26.45 14.96 13.55
CA ASN A 160 25.23 14.67 14.30
C ASN A 160 24.79 13.24 14.01
N GLN A 161 24.76 12.43 15.04
CA GLN A 161 24.36 11.03 14.96
C GLN A 161 23.21 10.78 15.93
N SER A 162 22.21 10.03 15.49
CA SER A 162 21.08 9.71 16.34
C SER A 162 20.58 8.29 16.13
N ARG A 163 20.31 7.60 17.25
CA ARG A 163 19.62 6.31 17.21
C ARG A 163 18.13 6.44 16.93
N PHE A 164 17.58 7.63 17.12
CA PHE A 164 16.17 7.92 16.89
C PHE A 164 16.05 8.88 15.71
N LEU A 165 15.48 8.39 14.61
CA LEU A 165 15.26 9.14 13.37
C LEU A 165 13.83 8.91 12.85
N ASN A 166 13.58 9.31 11.63
CA ASN A 166 12.35 9.04 10.91
C ASN A 166 12.52 7.81 10.00
N PHE A 167 11.55 6.91 10.07
CA PHE A 167 11.34 5.83 9.11
C PHE A 167 10.53 6.36 7.94
N PHE A 168 11.00 6.16 6.73
CA PHE A 168 10.27 6.41 5.50
C PHE A 168 10.41 5.19 4.58
N SER A 169 9.29 4.64 4.14
CA SER A 169 9.33 3.41 3.35
C SER A 169 8.29 3.42 2.24
N PRO A 170 8.71 3.66 0.99
CA PRO A 170 7.92 3.29 -0.16
C PRO A 170 7.90 1.76 -0.34
N GLU A 171 6.72 1.25 -0.67
CA GLU A 171 6.47 -0.17 -0.86
C GLU A 171 5.54 -0.38 -2.06
N ILE A 172 5.80 -1.43 -2.83
CA ILE A 172 4.85 -1.95 -3.82
C ILE A 172 4.58 -3.41 -3.53
N THR A 173 3.30 -3.80 -3.57
CA THR A 173 2.90 -5.19 -3.35
C THR A 173 2.15 -5.75 -4.54
N PHE A 174 2.21 -7.06 -4.69
CA PHE A 174 1.53 -7.81 -5.74
C PHE A 174 0.87 -9.05 -5.15
N ALA A 175 -0.39 -9.29 -5.52
CA ALA A 175 -1.15 -10.47 -5.15
C ALA A 175 -2.05 -10.95 -6.29
N LEU A 176 -2.56 -12.17 -6.17
CA LEU A 176 -3.65 -12.61 -7.02
C LEU A 176 -4.95 -11.92 -6.59
N PRO A 177 -5.83 -11.50 -7.50
CA PRO A 177 -7.07 -10.80 -7.14
C PRO A 177 -8.04 -11.62 -6.28
N ASP A 178 -7.99 -12.95 -6.38
CA ASP A 178 -8.77 -13.89 -5.56
C ASP A 178 -8.10 -14.20 -4.20
N ARG A 179 -6.84 -13.80 -4.02
CA ARG A 179 -6.05 -13.96 -2.80
C ARG A 179 -5.26 -12.70 -2.44
N PRO A 180 -5.92 -11.56 -2.24
CA PRO A 180 -5.25 -10.30 -1.91
C PRO A 180 -4.63 -10.30 -0.50
N ASP A 181 -4.87 -11.37 0.27
CA ASP A 181 -4.29 -11.62 1.60
C ASP A 181 -2.91 -12.29 1.56
N GLN A 182 -2.40 -12.62 0.37
CA GLN A 182 -1.08 -13.23 0.16
C GLN A 182 -0.29 -12.39 -0.82
N GLU A 183 0.47 -11.45 -0.28
CA GLU A 183 1.19 -10.46 -1.07
C GLU A 183 2.69 -10.77 -1.13
N ILE A 184 3.31 -10.48 -2.28
CA ILE A 184 4.75 -10.31 -2.41
C ILE A 184 5.01 -8.82 -2.39
N ALA A 185 5.91 -8.36 -1.53
CA ALA A 185 6.25 -6.95 -1.38
C ALA A 185 7.69 -6.66 -1.78
N ILE A 186 7.90 -5.52 -2.41
CA ILE A 186 9.21 -4.89 -2.56
C ILE A 186 9.15 -3.61 -1.74
N ARG A 187 10.00 -3.52 -0.73
CA ARG A 187 10.00 -2.45 0.25
C ARG A 187 11.38 -1.81 0.31
N TYR A 188 11.40 -0.52 0.13
CA TYR A 188 12.59 0.28 0.39
C TYR A 188 12.49 0.90 1.77
N MET A 189 13.47 0.65 2.63
CA MET A 189 13.51 1.20 3.98
C MET A 189 14.55 2.32 4.02
N HIS A 190 14.09 3.51 4.35
CA HIS A 190 14.91 4.71 4.48
C HIS A 190 14.77 5.30 5.87
N ARG A 191 15.89 5.47 6.51
CA ARG A 191 16.00 6.06 7.81
C ARG A 191 16.70 7.40 7.69
N SER A 192 16.09 8.51 8.12
CA SER A 192 16.66 9.84 7.94
C SER A 192 16.26 10.85 9.03
N GLY A 193 17.02 11.90 9.14
CA GLY A 193 16.73 13.03 10.01
C GLY A 193 15.79 14.09 9.41
N ILE A 194 15.19 13.86 8.25
CA ILE A 194 14.30 14.83 7.55
C ILE A 194 14.95 16.22 7.50
N PHE A 195 16.03 16.34 6.73
CA PHE A 195 16.76 17.61 6.55
C PHE A 195 17.18 18.29 7.87
N GLY A 196 17.60 17.50 8.85
CA GLY A 196 18.03 18.00 10.15
C GLY A 196 16.92 18.23 11.18
N THR A 197 15.65 17.98 10.84
CA THR A 197 14.51 18.11 11.77
C THR A 197 14.63 17.16 12.96
N TYR A 198 15.12 15.95 12.74
CA TYR A 198 15.40 14.99 13.80
C TYR A 198 16.87 15.09 14.20
N ASN A 199 17.12 15.66 15.36
CA ASN A 199 18.43 15.74 16.02
C ASN A 199 19.56 16.35 15.16
N GLY A 200 19.23 17.18 14.16
CA GLY A 200 20.20 17.81 13.27
C GLY A 200 20.88 16.85 12.30
N VAL A 201 20.35 15.64 12.12
CA VAL A 201 20.90 14.63 11.20
C VAL A 201 20.40 14.90 9.78
N TYR A 202 21.32 14.94 8.81
CA TYR A 202 20.98 15.14 7.38
C TYR A 202 21.10 13.86 6.56
N GLU A 203 21.95 12.93 6.96
CA GLU A 203 22.16 11.66 6.30
C GLU A 203 21.32 10.55 6.94
N GLY A 204 21.22 9.41 6.26
CA GLY A 204 20.45 8.27 6.73
C GLY A 204 20.85 6.97 6.05
N ALA A 205 20.40 5.85 6.61
CA ALA A 205 20.62 4.52 6.06
C ALA A 205 19.52 4.09 5.12
N ASN A 206 19.90 3.29 4.11
CA ASN A 206 19.02 2.73 3.10
C ASN A 206 19.12 1.20 3.09
N SER A 207 17.99 0.53 2.86
CA SER A 207 17.94 -0.92 2.67
C SER A 207 16.81 -1.30 1.72
N LEU A 208 17.01 -2.35 0.91
CA LEU A 208 16.04 -2.90 -0.02
C LEU A 208 15.93 -4.42 0.17
#